data_8777ea89bd1de90cffcfefc1bec0ebf9
#
_entry.id   8777ea89bd1de90cffcfefc1bec0ebf9
#
_cell.length_a   1.000
_cell.length_b   1.000
_cell.length_c   1.000
_cell.angle_alpha   90.00
_cell.angle_beta   90.00
_cell.angle_gamma   90.00
#
_symmetry.space_group_name_H-M   'P 1'
#
loop_
_entity.id
_entity.type
_entity.pdbx_description
1 polymer ?
#
loop_
_entity_poly.entity_id
_entity_poly.type
_entity_poly.pdbx_seq_one_letter_code
_entity_poly.pdbx_strand_id
1 'polypeptide(L)'
;DHASFVATCAAITDYMEDRPLGSKLLQIYDRQFALISATVMTYNIVGHQREPDYLQYLVEELADSKFPHDIPNTFEFAQIQVEKLSQMIAKVKKGMKTMTNLGHMEILDSGASGAVNFVMGLSGKDVGVAYKERIDHGIYAVSVRGSKNCKVHLGKIVNLLATSLGGSGGGHDKACGAVVPKPKIKKFITELNKKIK
;
A
#
# COMPACT_ATOMS: atom_id res chain seq x y z
N ASP A 1 -2.55 -12.36 -27.07
CA ASP A 1 -3.33 -13.27 -26.21
C ASP A 1 -3.80 -12.51 -24.96
N HIS A 2 -5.13 -12.48 -24.75
CA HIS A 2 -5.75 -11.71 -23.65
C HIS A 2 -5.27 -12.18 -22.26
N ALA A 3 -5.09 -13.47 -22.06
CA ALA A 3 -4.57 -14.03 -20.81
C ALA A 3 -3.18 -13.47 -20.45
N SER A 4 -2.32 -13.25 -21.44
CA SER A 4 -1.00 -12.63 -21.22
C SER A 4 -1.14 -11.13 -20.86
N PHE A 5 -2.17 -10.45 -21.35
CA PHE A 5 -2.45 -9.08 -20.95
C PHE A 5 -2.89 -8.99 -19.49
N VAL A 6 -3.83 -9.83 -19.06
CA VAL A 6 -4.26 -9.90 -17.66
C VAL A 6 -3.09 -10.24 -16.74
N ALA A 7 -2.23 -11.20 -17.15
CA ALA A 7 -1.01 -11.53 -16.42
C ALA A 7 -0.03 -10.35 -16.32
N THR A 8 0.06 -9.53 -17.39
CA THR A 8 0.89 -8.32 -17.39
C THR A 8 0.36 -7.29 -16.37
N CYS A 9 -0.94 -7.05 -16.37
CA CYS A 9 -1.58 -6.17 -15.39
C CYS A 9 -1.37 -6.65 -13.94
N ALA A 10 -1.50 -7.96 -13.70
CA ALA A 10 -1.25 -8.56 -12.39
C ALA A 10 0.21 -8.38 -11.95
N ALA A 11 1.17 -8.61 -12.85
CA ALA A 11 2.60 -8.41 -12.57
C ALA A 11 2.92 -6.95 -12.20
N ILE A 12 2.30 -5.98 -12.87
CA ILE A 12 2.45 -4.55 -12.56
C ILE A 12 1.86 -4.25 -11.18
N THR A 13 0.66 -4.74 -10.89
CA THR A 13 -0.05 -4.51 -9.61
C THR A 13 0.75 -5.03 -8.42
N ASP A 14 1.41 -6.17 -8.58
CA ASP A 14 2.23 -6.81 -7.54
C ASP A 14 3.71 -6.37 -7.54
N TYR A 15 4.07 -5.35 -8.33
CA TYR A 15 5.46 -4.88 -8.47
C TYR A 15 6.43 -5.98 -8.90
N MET A 16 5.98 -6.88 -9.78
CA MET A 16 6.73 -8.04 -10.29
C MET A 16 7.24 -7.82 -11.73
N GLU A 17 7.09 -6.63 -12.28
CA GLU A 17 7.51 -6.28 -13.64
C GLU A 17 9.01 -6.42 -13.88
N ASP A 18 9.83 -6.33 -12.86
CA ASP A 18 11.28 -6.53 -12.92
C ASP A 18 11.68 -8.03 -12.88
N ARG A 19 10.73 -8.93 -12.64
CA ARG A 19 11.00 -10.37 -12.65
C ARG A 19 11.06 -10.92 -14.08
N PRO A 20 11.78 -12.03 -14.33
CA PRO A 20 12.00 -12.51 -15.70
C PRO A 20 10.72 -12.71 -16.53
N LEU A 21 9.67 -13.24 -15.92
CA LEU A 21 8.37 -13.42 -16.59
C LEU A 21 7.65 -12.07 -16.75
N GLY A 22 7.57 -11.25 -15.72
CA GLY A 22 6.94 -9.92 -15.76
C GLY A 22 7.57 -9.03 -16.82
N SER A 23 8.90 -9.00 -16.89
CA SER A 23 9.64 -8.24 -17.90
C SER A 23 9.35 -8.74 -19.33
N LYS A 24 9.23 -10.05 -19.56
CA LYS A 24 8.84 -10.59 -20.86
C LYS A 24 7.40 -10.20 -21.24
N LEU A 25 6.47 -10.30 -20.31
CA LEU A 25 5.08 -9.94 -20.51
C LEU A 25 4.93 -8.44 -20.85
N LEU A 26 5.65 -7.58 -20.12
CA LEU A 26 5.61 -6.13 -20.36
C LEU A 26 6.17 -5.72 -21.74
N GLN A 27 7.04 -6.53 -22.35
CA GLN A 27 7.56 -6.28 -23.70
C GLN A 27 6.54 -6.56 -24.81
N ILE A 28 5.47 -7.31 -24.51
CA ILE A 28 4.43 -7.66 -25.50
C ILE A 28 3.50 -6.47 -25.77
N TYR A 29 3.32 -5.61 -24.78
CA TYR A 29 2.34 -4.53 -24.83
C TYR A 29 3.01 -3.16 -24.75
N ASP A 30 2.33 -2.14 -25.28
CA ASP A 30 2.71 -0.76 -24.98
C ASP A 30 2.71 -0.53 -23.48
N ARG A 31 3.83 -0.01 -22.96
CA ARG A 31 4.03 0.14 -21.53
C ARG A 31 3.00 1.07 -20.87
N GLN A 32 2.63 2.17 -21.55
CA GLN A 32 1.66 3.13 -21.00
C GLN A 32 0.27 2.51 -20.95
N PHE A 33 -0.11 1.80 -21.99
CA PHE A 33 -1.37 1.08 -22.05
C PHE A 33 -1.47 0.02 -20.93
N ALA A 34 -0.42 -0.78 -20.72
CA ALA A 34 -0.39 -1.77 -19.65
C ALA A 34 -0.46 -1.14 -18.25
N LEU A 35 0.28 -0.03 -18.03
CA LEU A 35 0.27 0.68 -16.75
C LEU A 35 -1.10 1.29 -16.42
N ILE A 36 -1.74 1.98 -17.37
CA ILE A 36 -3.05 2.57 -17.11
C ILE A 36 -4.10 1.49 -16.86
N SER A 37 -4.09 0.42 -17.62
CA SER A 37 -5.03 -0.70 -17.47
C SER A 37 -4.86 -1.38 -16.11
N ALA A 38 -3.63 -1.71 -15.70
CA ALA A 38 -3.33 -2.26 -14.39
C ALA A 38 -3.77 -1.33 -13.26
N THR A 39 -3.55 -0.02 -13.41
CA THR A 39 -3.95 0.99 -12.41
C THR A 39 -5.47 1.10 -12.30
N VAL A 40 -6.19 1.14 -13.42
CA VAL A 40 -7.65 1.16 -13.43
C VAL A 40 -8.20 -0.06 -12.71
N MET A 41 -7.72 -1.27 -13.01
CA MET A 41 -8.17 -2.48 -12.32
C MET A 41 -7.83 -2.48 -10.85
N THR A 42 -6.60 -2.08 -10.48
CA THR A 42 -6.19 -1.97 -9.07
C THR A 42 -7.11 -1.04 -8.28
N TYR A 43 -7.48 0.11 -8.85
CA TYR A 43 -8.34 1.08 -8.18
C TYR A 43 -9.78 0.60 -8.07
N ASN A 44 -10.27 -0.16 -9.03
CA ASN A 44 -11.58 -0.83 -8.91
C ASN A 44 -11.58 -1.86 -7.79
N ILE A 45 -10.56 -2.74 -7.72
CA ILE A 45 -10.42 -3.74 -6.67
C ILE A 45 -10.32 -3.07 -5.28
N VAL A 46 -9.50 -2.04 -5.15
CA VAL A 46 -9.33 -1.31 -3.88
C VAL A 46 -10.60 -0.56 -3.49
N GLY A 47 -11.29 0.04 -4.44
CA GLY A 47 -12.54 0.76 -4.22
C GLY A 47 -13.67 -0.12 -3.71
N HIS A 48 -13.74 -1.33 -4.21
CA HIS A 48 -14.84 -2.28 -3.98
C HIS A 48 -14.41 -3.53 -3.19
N GLN A 49 -13.33 -3.46 -2.41
CA GLN A 49 -12.78 -4.60 -1.65
C GLN A 49 -13.78 -5.25 -0.65
N ARG A 50 -14.90 -4.61 -0.36
CA ARG A 50 -15.98 -5.11 0.51
C ARG A 50 -17.24 -5.50 -0.28
N GLU A 51 -17.18 -5.54 -1.58
CA GLU A 51 -18.26 -5.81 -2.50
C GLU A 51 -17.90 -7.04 -3.36
N PRO A 52 -18.05 -8.25 -2.79
CA PRO A 52 -17.62 -9.49 -3.44
C PRO A 52 -18.32 -9.71 -4.80
N ASP A 53 -19.57 -9.32 -4.94
CA ASP A 53 -20.33 -9.48 -6.19
C ASP A 53 -19.74 -8.62 -7.32
N TYR A 54 -19.30 -7.39 -6.99
CA TYR A 54 -18.61 -6.55 -7.98
C TYR A 54 -17.24 -7.11 -8.36
N LEU A 55 -16.50 -7.64 -7.40
CA LEU A 55 -15.20 -8.26 -7.68
C LEU A 55 -15.34 -9.52 -8.54
N GLN A 56 -16.38 -10.32 -8.29
CA GLN A 56 -16.70 -11.47 -9.12
C GLN A 56 -17.08 -11.04 -10.54
N TYR A 57 -17.93 -10.02 -10.70
CA TYR A 57 -18.26 -9.43 -11.99
C TYR A 57 -17.00 -9.00 -12.77
N LEU A 58 -16.04 -8.32 -12.13
CA LEU A 58 -14.79 -7.94 -12.80
C LEU A 58 -13.99 -9.14 -13.29
N VAL A 59 -13.95 -10.22 -12.51
CA VAL A 59 -13.25 -11.46 -12.90
C VAL A 59 -13.92 -12.08 -14.14
N GLU A 60 -15.25 -12.15 -14.16
CA GLU A 60 -16.02 -12.70 -15.28
C GLU A 60 -15.82 -11.87 -16.56
N GLU A 61 -15.92 -10.56 -16.47
CA GLU A 61 -15.70 -9.66 -17.60
C GLU A 61 -14.29 -9.77 -18.18
N LEU A 62 -13.26 -9.89 -17.33
CA LEU A 62 -11.89 -10.12 -17.78
C LEU A 62 -11.70 -11.53 -18.38
N ALA A 63 -12.39 -12.55 -17.87
CA ALA A 63 -12.35 -13.89 -18.42
C ALA A 63 -12.98 -13.94 -19.81
N ASP A 64 -14.00 -13.13 -20.06
CA ASP A 64 -14.65 -12.95 -21.38
C ASP A 64 -13.81 -12.12 -22.38
N SER A 65 -12.52 -11.94 -22.09
CA SER A 65 -11.57 -11.24 -22.96
C SER A 65 -11.81 -9.74 -23.14
N LYS A 66 -12.50 -9.08 -22.18
CA LYS A 66 -12.66 -7.63 -22.17
C LYS A 66 -11.42 -6.95 -21.59
N PHE A 67 -11.09 -5.80 -22.11
CA PHE A 67 -10.11 -4.91 -21.51
C PHE A 67 -10.76 -4.04 -20.43
N PRO A 68 -9.98 -3.46 -19.49
CA PRO A 68 -10.54 -2.60 -18.45
C PRO A 68 -11.42 -1.46 -18.96
N HIS A 69 -11.11 -0.91 -20.12
CA HIS A 69 -11.90 0.17 -20.74
C HIS A 69 -13.20 -0.30 -21.39
N ASP A 70 -13.36 -1.60 -21.64
CA ASP A 70 -14.61 -2.20 -22.17
C ASP A 70 -15.59 -2.54 -21.05
N ILE A 71 -15.13 -2.58 -19.80
CA ILE A 71 -15.95 -2.88 -18.64
C ILE A 71 -16.60 -1.57 -18.13
N PRO A 72 -17.93 -1.49 -18.06
CA PRO A 72 -18.62 -0.26 -17.67
C PRO A 72 -18.15 0.30 -16.32
N ASN A 73 -18.04 1.63 -16.26
CA ASN A 73 -17.72 2.43 -15.07
C ASN A 73 -16.34 2.22 -14.45
N THR A 74 -15.47 1.39 -15.04
CA THR A 74 -14.13 1.13 -14.44
C THR A 74 -13.27 2.39 -14.37
N PHE A 75 -13.34 3.26 -15.36
CA PHE A 75 -12.60 4.52 -15.37
C PHE A 75 -13.17 5.54 -14.41
N GLU A 76 -14.50 5.63 -14.30
CA GLU A 76 -15.19 6.49 -13.33
C GLU A 76 -14.83 6.08 -11.88
N PHE A 77 -14.84 4.80 -11.58
CA PHE A 77 -14.44 4.30 -10.27
C PHE A 77 -12.94 4.53 -10.00
N ALA A 78 -12.09 4.36 -11.01
CA ALA A 78 -10.67 4.70 -10.89
C ALA A 78 -10.46 6.19 -10.63
N GLN A 79 -11.21 7.09 -11.28
CA GLN A 79 -11.17 8.52 -11.03
C GLN A 79 -11.51 8.87 -9.58
N ILE A 80 -12.55 8.27 -9.02
CA ILE A 80 -12.92 8.45 -7.61
C ILE A 80 -11.75 8.07 -6.68
N GLN A 81 -11.02 6.98 -6.99
CA GLN A 81 -9.86 6.59 -6.20
C GLN A 81 -8.69 7.59 -6.37
N VAL A 82 -8.45 8.11 -7.57
CA VAL A 82 -7.44 9.17 -7.81
C VAL A 82 -7.75 10.42 -6.97
N GLU A 83 -9.00 10.82 -6.90
CA GLU A 83 -9.42 11.97 -6.08
C GLU A 83 -9.18 11.72 -4.58
N LYS A 84 -9.55 10.53 -4.07
CA LYS A 84 -9.26 10.12 -2.68
C LYS A 84 -7.75 10.13 -2.38
N LEU A 85 -6.92 9.65 -3.31
CA LEU A 85 -5.46 9.66 -3.17
C LEU A 85 -4.90 11.08 -3.20
N SER A 86 -5.42 11.96 -4.04
CA SER A 86 -5.04 13.38 -4.10
C SER A 86 -5.33 14.09 -2.78
N GLN A 87 -6.50 13.83 -2.18
CA GLN A 87 -6.84 14.33 -0.86
C GLN A 87 -5.91 13.76 0.23
N MET A 88 -5.55 12.48 0.13
CA MET A 88 -4.60 11.84 1.04
C MET A 88 -3.22 12.50 0.97
N ILE A 89 -2.71 12.78 -0.23
CA ILE A 89 -1.44 13.50 -0.42
C ILE A 89 -1.47 14.86 0.29
N ALA A 90 -2.54 15.62 0.14
CA ALA A 90 -2.70 16.92 0.81
C ALA A 90 -2.71 16.79 2.34
N LYS A 91 -3.42 15.78 2.88
CA LYS A 91 -3.43 15.47 4.31
C LYS A 91 -2.05 15.07 4.82
N VAL A 92 -1.33 14.21 4.10
CA VAL A 92 0.02 13.78 4.49
C VAL A 92 0.98 14.95 4.49
N LYS A 93 0.98 15.79 3.47
CA LYS A 93 1.82 17.01 3.41
C LYS A 93 1.61 17.92 4.64
N LYS A 94 0.38 18.03 5.13
CA LYS A 94 0.03 18.90 6.27
C LYS A 94 0.34 18.27 7.63
N GLY A 95 0.16 16.95 7.79
CA GLY A 95 0.17 16.28 9.10
C GLY A 95 1.40 15.40 9.38
N MET A 96 2.20 15.13 8.36
CA MET A 96 3.38 14.28 8.49
C MET A 96 4.46 14.92 9.37
N LYS A 97 5.14 14.09 10.16
CA LYS A 97 6.32 14.44 10.94
C LYS A 97 7.50 13.59 10.50
N THR A 98 8.69 14.16 10.57
CA THR A 98 9.94 13.47 10.23
C THR A 98 10.83 13.30 11.45
N MET A 99 11.51 12.16 11.50
CA MET A 99 12.59 11.86 12.43
C MET A 99 13.88 11.58 11.63
N THR A 100 14.95 11.23 12.30
CA THR A 100 16.25 11.00 11.64
C THR A 100 16.16 9.99 10.50
N ASN A 101 15.49 8.85 10.74
CA ASN A 101 15.48 7.71 9.80
C ASN A 101 14.09 7.39 9.22
N LEU A 102 13.03 7.99 9.72
CA LEU A 102 11.67 7.72 9.24
C LEU A 102 10.77 8.96 9.17
N GLY A 103 9.76 8.90 8.30
CA GLY A 103 8.59 9.77 8.36
C GLY A 103 7.44 9.06 9.08
N HIS A 104 6.61 9.78 9.81
CA HIS A 104 5.45 9.18 10.45
C HIS A 104 4.24 10.12 10.50
N MET A 105 3.04 9.53 10.54
CA MET A 105 1.78 10.26 10.63
C MET A 105 0.70 9.44 11.32
N GLU A 106 -0.09 10.09 12.16
CA GLU A 106 -1.36 9.55 12.63
C GLU A 106 -2.46 9.84 11.61
N ILE A 107 -3.23 8.80 11.27
CA ILE A 107 -4.32 8.89 10.31
C ILE A 107 -5.64 8.79 11.06
N LEU A 108 -6.53 9.76 10.87
CA LEU A 108 -7.79 9.82 11.61
C LEU A 108 -8.95 9.13 10.88
N ASP A 109 -9.06 9.34 9.56
CA ASP A 109 -10.26 9.03 8.78
C ASP A 109 -10.10 7.89 7.77
N SER A 110 -8.88 7.51 7.39
CA SER A 110 -8.60 6.48 6.40
C SER A 110 -7.75 5.34 6.97
N GLY A 111 -7.54 4.27 6.19
CA GLY A 111 -6.66 3.19 6.60
C GLY A 111 -5.18 3.61 6.59
N ALA A 112 -4.42 3.23 7.61
CA ALA A 112 -2.99 3.52 7.70
C ALA A 112 -2.19 2.95 6.52
N SER A 113 -2.59 1.81 5.98
CA SER A 113 -1.96 1.18 4.81
C SER A 113 -2.05 2.01 3.54
N GLY A 114 -3.12 2.79 3.35
CA GLY A 114 -3.27 3.67 2.18
C GLY A 114 -2.37 4.91 2.22
N ALA A 115 -2.02 5.40 3.41
CA ALA A 115 -1.24 6.62 3.57
C ALA A 115 0.27 6.38 3.66
N VAL A 116 0.71 5.20 4.09
CA VAL A 116 2.11 4.94 4.48
C VAL A 116 3.11 5.16 3.35
N ASN A 117 2.75 4.83 2.11
CA ASN A 117 3.62 5.07 0.95
C ASN A 117 3.83 6.57 0.70
N PHE A 118 2.78 7.38 0.86
CA PHE A 118 2.90 8.83 0.76
C PHE A 118 3.72 9.42 1.91
N VAL A 119 3.55 8.90 3.13
CA VAL A 119 4.39 9.31 4.28
C VAL A 119 5.85 9.02 4.01
N MET A 120 6.18 7.84 3.50
CA MET A 120 7.55 7.49 3.12
C MET A 120 8.08 8.43 2.03
N GLY A 121 7.40 8.50 0.89
CA GLY A 121 7.85 9.28 -0.26
C GLY A 121 7.99 10.78 0.03
N LEU A 122 6.97 11.39 0.65
CA LEU A 122 6.96 12.83 0.92
C LEU A 122 7.89 13.24 2.06
N SER A 123 8.23 12.33 2.98
CA SER A 123 9.21 12.61 4.05
C SER A 123 10.66 12.63 3.55
N GLY A 124 10.92 12.10 2.36
CA GLY A 124 12.29 11.89 1.87
C GLY A 124 13.09 10.88 2.70
N LYS A 125 12.41 10.01 3.46
CA LYS A 125 13.02 8.97 4.27
C LYS A 125 12.82 7.59 3.67
N ASP A 126 13.76 6.69 3.92
CA ASP A 126 13.67 5.31 3.44
C ASP A 126 12.60 4.48 4.17
N VAL A 127 12.04 4.98 5.25
CA VAL A 127 10.96 4.31 5.98
C VAL A 127 9.83 5.28 6.29
N GLY A 128 8.59 4.84 6.00
CA GLY A 128 7.36 5.51 6.37
C GLY A 128 6.56 4.70 7.39
N VAL A 129 5.92 5.40 8.31
CA VAL A 129 5.04 4.82 9.34
C VAL A 129 3.73 5.59 9.35
N ALA A 130 2.63 4.90 9.10
CA ALA A 130 1.29 5.45 9.29
C ALA A 130 0.57 4.62 10.35
N TYR A 131 -0.15 5.28 11.23
CA TYR A 131 -0.86 4.58 12.31
C TYR A 131 -2.23 5.21 12.57
N LYS A 132 -3.19 4.34 12.90
CA LYS A 132 -4.58 4.73 13.19
C LYS A 132 -5.04 4.14 14.49
N GLU A 133 -5.63 4.96 15.34
CA GLU A 133 -6.23 4.49 16.58
C GLU A 133 -7.46 3.61 16.30
N ARG A 134 -7.53 2.50 17.01
CA ARG A 134 -8.71 1.65 17.17
C ARG A 134 -9.29 1.90 18.54
N ILE A 135 -10.16 2.90 18.64
CA ILE A 135 -10.67 3.46 19.92
C ILE A 135 -11.26 2.36 20.80
N ASP A 136 -12.11 1.50 20.22
CA ASP A 136 -12.82 0.43 20.95
C ASP A 136 -11.87 -0.62 21.55
N HIS A 137 -10.64 -0.67 21.09
CA HIS A 137 -9.65 -1.67 21.50
C HIS A 137 -8.47 -1.06 22.28
N GLY A 138 -8.37 0.25 22.42
CA GLY A 138 -7.27 0.93 23.09
C GLY A 138 -5.89 0.69 22.44
N ILE A 139 -5.86 0.48 21.12
CA ILE A 139 -4.68 0.14 20.35
C ILE A 139 -4.52 1.04 19.12
N TYR A 140 -3.31 1.05 18.56
CA TYR A 140 -3.03 1.56 17.22
C TYR A 140 -2.79 0.42 16.24
N ALA A 141 -3.45 0.47 15.10
CA ALA A 141 -3.06 -0.29 13.91
C ALA A 141 -1.98 0.51 13.18
N VAL A 142 -0.82 -0.10 12.96
CA VAL A 142 0.38 0.52 12.40
C VAL A 142 0.72 -0.16 11.09
N SER A 143 1.00 0.64 10.06
CA SER A 143 1.57 0.20 8.78
C SER A 143 2.95 0.80 8.61
N VAL A 144 3.90 -0.01 8.17
CA VAL A 144 5.29 0.38 7.93
C VAL A 144 5.69 -0.01 6.51
N ARG A 145 6.33 0.89 5.81
CA ARG A 145 6.89 0.65 4.47
C ARG A 145 8.33 1.11 4.41
N GLY A 146 9.13 0.33 3.71
CA GLY A 146 10.52 0.66 3.39
C GLY A 146 10.71 0.86 1.89
N SER A 147 11.53 1.82 1.52
CA SER A 147 11.99 2.02 0.14
C SER A 147 12.90 0.86 -0.31
N LYS A 148 13.24 0.82 -1.60
CA LYS A 148 14.26 -0.12 -2.13
C LYS A 148 15.63 0.08 -1.42
N ASN A 149 15.92 1.27 -0.93
CA ASN A 149 17.19 1.61 -0.24
C ASN A 149 17.22 1.18 1.23
N CYS A 150 16.07 0.93 1.85
CA CYS A 150 16.01 0.41 3.22
C CYS A 150 16.69 -0.96 3.30
N LYS A 151 17.79 -1.06 4.04
CA LYS A 151 18.63 -2.28 4.09
C LYS A 151 18.27 -3.26 5.19
N VAL A 152 17.38 -2.86 6.09
CA VAL A 152 16.96 -3.71 7.21
C VAL A 152 15.68 -4.48 6.88
N HIS A 153 15.51 -5.61 7.51
CA HIS A 153 14.28 -6.40 7.43
C HIS A 153 13.23 -5.85 8.40
N LEU A 154 12.38 -4.93 7.93
CA LEU A 154 11.39 -4.24 8.76
C LEU A 154 10.44 -5.18 9.49
N GLY A 155 9.96 -6.25 8.83
CA GLY A 155 9.05 -7.20 9.46
C GLY A 155 9.61 -7.83 10.73
N LYS A 156 10.91 -8.18 10.77
CA LYS A 156 11.57 -8.72 11.97
C LYS A 156 11.69 -7.67 13.07
N ILE A 157 12.11 -6.45 12.73
CA ILE A 157 12.26 -5.35 13.69
C ILE A 157 10.90 -4.98 14.30
N VAL A 158 9.88 -4.85 13.45
CA VAL A 158 8.51 -4.50 13.86
C VAL A 158 7.91 -5.58 14.76
N ASN A 159 8.11 -6.87 14.42
CA ASN A 159 7.67 -7.99 15.25
C ASN A 159 8.27 -7.91 16.65
N LEU A 160 9.59 -7.88 16.75
CA LEU A 160 10.30 -7.86 18.04
C LEU A 160 9.89 -6.64 18.86
N LEU A 161 9.79 -5.48 18.23
CA LEU A 161 9.46 -4.23 18.92
C LEU A 161 8.00 -4.21 19.40
N ALA A 162 7.06 -4.58 18.55
CA ALA A 162 5.64 -4.60 18.92
C ALA A 162 5.39 -5.59 20.07
N THR A 163 5.95 -6.80 19.97
CA THR A 163 5.84 -7.83 21.02
C THR A 163 6.44 -7.34 22.35
N SER A 164 7.61 -6.71 22.34
CA SER A 164 8.24 -6.16 23.57
C SER A 164 7.42 -5.06 24.24
N LEU A 165 6.50 -4.44 23.51
CA LEU A 165 5.60 -3.38 24.02
C LEU A 165 4.20 -3.90 24.38
N GLY A 166 3.97 -5.21 24.31
CA GLY A 166 2.70 -5.86 24.62
C GLY A 166 1.71 -5.85 23.45
N GLY A 167 2.20 -5.65 22.24
CA GLY A 167 1.45 -5.73 21.00
C GLY A 167 1.84 -6.95 20.16
N SER A 168 1.54 -6.90 18.88
CA SER A 168 1.94 -7.89 17.89
C SER A 168 2.26 -7.22 16.55
N GLY A 169 3.06 -7.86 15.73
CA GLY A 169 3.40 -7.32 14.42
C GLY A 169 4.26 -8.27 13.60
N GLY A 170 4.59 -7.85 12.39
CA GLY A 170 5.42 -8.62 11.47
C GLY A 170 5.11 -8.30 10.03
N GLY A 171 5.63 -9.11 9.12
CA GLY A 171 5.46 -8.99 7.69
C GLY A 171 6.76 -9.17 6.93
N HIS A 172 6.79 -8.64 5.72
CA HIS A 172 7.93 -8.75 4.82
C HIS A 172 9.04 -7.74 5.16
N ASP A 173 10.14 -7.82 4.43
CA ASP A 173 11.30 -6.96 4.64
C ASP A 173 11.00 -5.46 4.39
N LYS A 174 10.12 -5.15 3.42
CA LYS A 174 9.74 -3.76 3.04
C LYS A 174 8.29 -3.39 3.35
N ALA A 175 7.47 -4.34 3.75
CA ALA A 175 6.03 -4.13 3.98
C ALA A 175 5.59 -4.91 5.22
N CYS A 176 5.27 -4.21 6.29
CA CYS A 176 4.88 -4.84 7.54
C CYS A 176 3.87 -3.99 8.31
N GLY A 177 3.31 -4.58 9.33
CA GLY A 177 2.32 -3.94 10.19
C GLY A 177 2.45 -4.39 11.64
N ALA A 178 1.80 -3.64 12.51
CA ALA A 178 1.73 -3.96 13.92
C ALA A 178 0.41 -3.49 14.55
N VAL A 179 0.09 -4.13 15.66
CA VAL A 179 -0.88 -3.63 16.63
C VAL A 179 -0.11 -3.26 17.88
N VAL A 180 -0.25 -2.00 18.31
CA VAL A 180 0.52 -1.44 19.44
C VAL A 180 -0.44 -0.84 20.46
N PRO A 181 -0.32 -1.15 21.77
CA PRO A 181 -1.13 -0.52 22.81
C PRO A 181 -1.03 1.01 22.76
N LYS A 182 -2.17 1.71 22.89
CA LYS A 182 -2.26 3.17 22.76
C LYS A 182 -1.18 3.92 23.56
N PRO A 183 -0.93 3.66 24.85
CA PRO A 183 0.09 4.39 25.60
C PRO A 183 1.52 4.11 25.14
N LYS A 184 1.74 3.11 24.27
CA LYS A 184 3.08 2.69 23.82
C LYS A 184 3.43 3.17 22.40
N ILE A 185 2.50 3.81 21.67
CA ILE A 185 2.74 4.18 20.26
C ILE A 185 3.93 5.13 20.08
N LYS A 186 4.08 6.13 20.92
CA LYS A 186 5.22 7.07 20.85
C LYS A 186 6.55 6.35 21.05
N LYS A 187 6.60 5.43 22.03
CA LYS A 187 7.78 4.61 22.29
C LYS A 187 8.09 3.69 21.11
N PHE A 188 7.07 3.07 20.54
CA PHE A 188 7.23 2.23 19.34
C PHE A 188 7.89 3.01 18.18
N ILE A 189 7.38 4.18 17.84
CA ILE A 189 7.92 5.03 16.75
C ILE A 189 9.37 5.44 17.04
N THR A 190 9.65 5.88 18.27
CA THR A 190 11.00 6.31 18.68
C THR A 190 12.01 5.16 18.61
N GLU A 191 11.67 3.99 19.14
CA GLU A 191 12.55 2.83 19.10
C GLU A 191 12.72 2.26 17.69
N LEU A 192 11.65 2.29 16.86
CA LEU A 192 11.76 1.92 15.45
C LEU A 192 12.76 2.85 14.74
N ASN A 193 12.65 4.17 14.92
CA ASN A 193 13.58 5.13 14.33
C ASN A 193 15.05 4.86 14.70
N LYS A 194 15.34 4.38 15.91
CA LYS A 194 16.69 4.02 16.34
C LYS A 194 17.22 2.74 15.69
N LYS A 195 16.32 1.78 15.41
CA LYS A 195 16.68 0.44 14.89
C LYS A 195 16.85 0.39 13.36
N ILE A 196 16.31 1.38 12.65
CA ILE A 196 16.46 1.53 11.20
C ILE A 196 17.57 2.54 10.90
N LYS A 197 18.80 2.09 10.99
CA LYS A 197 19.99 2.89 10.64
C LYS A 197 20.49 2.52 9.26
#